data_1310ebd507407b3d98be23aa8cb76f4c
#
_entry.id   1310ebd507407b3d98be23aa8cb76f4c
#
_cell.length_a   1.000
_cell.length_b   1.000
_cell.length_c   1.000
_cell.angle_alpha   90.00
_cell.angle_beta   90.00
_cell.angle_gamma   90.00
#
_symmetry.space_group_name_H-M   'P 1'
#
loop_
_entity.id
_entity.type
_entity.pdbx_description
1 polymer ?
#
loop_
_entity_poly.entity_id
_entity_poly.type
_entity_poly.pdbx_seq_one_letter_code
_entity_poly.pdbx_strand_id
1 'polypeptide(L)'
;MLVFGALALQGCGKSAVTGPPPRAADAIEVPAQDSIIAVPVTANLKGLASALESEVPRTLYTINKPREVCVASKKVKVAFVKVKTPTLKCDIVGTVTRGPLRFRGHGQDIIVTFPVHADVKAKDIGGVLKQETATADATASARMRITLDRNWNPVGKVDLNYQWTDAPHVDFLGKRIEFTKDADKELRKVVARLERSLPRELGKLKLRGEIEKMWGKAFTSLELNRANPPVWMRVTPQELQYGGYSLSGTTLSLRLGMKARTETFVGDRPADPPRIPLPPMGKLDTRPGRLVFFIPVVADYSQLEPVVAEALVKRQSRPFPLPGIGPVMAQFGKVEIYGTTGGKVAAGVTFTATAQDRKYGSATGKVWLTGVPVNRPGSREVTFTDVSVRGDTDSKGADLLLKLANTPGFSGTVGTALAQNFENDYSDLMGKITRAIANKREGDLLIRARIDEVTTGKLKAAGQGLYLPVWGQGTASITLPSP
;
A
#
# COMPACT_ATOMS: atom_id res chain seq x y z
N MET A 1 -66.55 -21.13 -56.64
CA MET A 1 -66.22 -21.48 -55.25
C MET A 1 -65.39 -20.31 -54.67
N LEU A 2 -66.09 -19.41 -54.06
CA LEU A 2 -65.56 -18.15 -53.51
C LEU A 2 -65.11 -18.39 -52.05
N VAL A 3 -63.88 -18.16 -51.78
CA VAL A 3 -63.29 -18.21 -50.39
C VAL A 3 -63.18 -16.78 -49.91
N PHE A 4 -63.98 -16.43 -48.93
CA PHE A 4 -63.93 -15.18 -48.18
C PHE A 4 -62.80 -15.24 -47.19
N GLY A 5 -61.77 -14.42 -47.39
CA GLY A 5 -60.71 -14.19 -46.41
C GLY A 5 -61.12 -13.13 -45.42
N ALA A 6 -61.29 -13.52 -44.16
CA ALA A 6 -61.54 -12.59 -43.07
C ALA A 6 -60.18 -12.00 -42.62
N LEU A 7 -59.97 -10.69 -42.90
CA LEU A 7 -58.89 -9.91 -42.27
C LEU A 7 -59.27 -9.62 -40.81
N ALA A 8 -58.57 -10.30 -39.89
CA ALA A 8 -58.57 -9.92 -38.47
C ALA A 8 -57.67 -8.71 -38.26
N LEU A 9 -58.26 -7.54 -38.06
CA LEU A 9 -57.54 -6.35 -37.55
C LEU A 9 -57.21 -6.59 -36.09
N GLN A 10 -55.92 -7.00 -35.85
CA GLN A 10 -55.36 -6.96 -34.51
C GLN A 10 -55.05 -5.51 -34.14
N GLY A 11 -55.96 -4.91 -33.40
CA GLY A 11 -55.73 -3.63 -32.73
C GLY A 11 -54.65 -3.79 -31.66
N CYS A 12 -53.46 -3.23 -31.90
CA CYS A 12 -52.46 -3.03 -30.87
C CYS A 12 -52.95 -2.00 -29.84
N GLY A 13 -53.83 -2.42 -28.96
CA GLY A 13 -54.12 -1.71 -27.72
C GLY A 13 -52.87 -1.84 -26.82
N LYS A 14 -52.16 -0.76 -26.54
CA LYS A 14 -51.14 -0.75 -25.47
C LYS A 14 -51.90 -0.99 -24.16
N SER A 15 -51.98 -2.25 -23.74
CA SER A 15 -52.43 -2.64 -22.40
C SER A 15 -51.54 -1.94 -21.37
N ALA A 16 -52.17 -1.16 -20.49
CA ALA A 16 -51.45 -0.65 -19.33
C ALA A 16 -50.87 -1.85 -18.56
N VAL A 17 -49.56 -1.95 -18.51
CA VAL A 17 -48.91 -3.03 -17.79
C VAL A 17 -49.06 -2.75 -16.30
N THR A 18 -50.00 -3.47 -15.68
CA THR A 18 -50.27 -3.41 -14.24
C THR A 18 -49.30 -4.31 -13.48
N GLY A 19 -48.92 -3.91 -12.27
CA GLY A 19 -48.08 -4.70 -11.37
C GLY A 19 -46.59 -4.35 -11.40
N PRO A 20 -45.81 -4.99 -10.50
CA PRO A 20 -44.41 -4.72 -10.33
C PRO A 20 -43.58 -5.15 -11.55
N PRO A 21 -42.56 -4.39 -11.95
CA PRO A 21 -41.58 -4.84 -12.92
C PRO A 21 -40.88 -6.15 -12.44
N PRO A 22 -40.54 -7.07 -13.36
CA PRO A 22 -39.86 -8.31 -12.99
C PRO A 22 -38.47 -7.98 -12.38
N ARG A 23 -38.10 -8.70 -11.32
CA ARG A 23 -36.76 -8.56 -10.74
C ARG A 23 -35.73 -9.20 -11.66
N ALA A 24 -34.66 -8.48 -11.94
CA ALA A 24 -33.50 -9.03 -12.61
C ALA A 24 -32.72 -9.97 -11.66
N ALA A 25 -32.13 -11.01 -12.21
CA ALA A 25 -31.29 -11.97 -11.46
C ALA A 25 -29.83 -11.96 -11.91
N ASP A 26 -29.47 -11.08 -12.84
CA ASP A 26 -28.11 -10.96 -13.36
C ASP A 26 -27.13 -10.51 -12.29
N ALA A 27 -25.95 -11.13 -12.31
CA ALA A 27 -24.84 -10.78 -11.44
C ALA A 27 -24.07 -9.59 -11.99
N ILE A 28 -23.43 -8.83 -11.09
CA ILE A 28 -22.50 -7.77 -11.49
C ILE A 28 -21.18 -8.43 -11.91
N GLU A 29 -20.83 -8.28 -13.18
CA GLU A 29 -19.51 -8.65 -13.68
C GLU A 29 -18.50 -7.55 -13.34
N VAL A 30 -17.71 -7.78 -12.30
CA VAL A 30 -16.61 -6.88 -11.92
C VAL A 30 -15.37 -7.30 -12.68
N PRO A 31 -14.79 -6.46 -13.55
CA PRO A 31 -13.55 -6.77 -14.23
C PRO A 31 -12.42 -6.91 -13.19
N ALA A 32 -11.61 -7.97 -13.34
CA ALA A 32 -10.45 -8.19 -12.49
C ALA A 32 -9.40 -7.12 -12.82
N GLN A 33 -9.28 -6.11 -11.98
CA GLN A 33 -8.25 -5.08 -12.09
C GLN A 33 -7.47 -5.02 -10.79
N ASP A 34 -6.14 -4.91 -10.93
CA ASP A 34 -5.25 -4.86 -9.78
C ASP A 34 -4.99 -3.40 -9.38
N SER A 35 -5.02 -3.17 -8.09
CA SER A 35 -4.51 -1.95 -7.48
C SER A 35 -3.01 -2.09 -7.26
N ILE A 36 -2.25 -1.04 -7.58
CA ILE A 36 -0.80 -0.99 -7.38
C ILE A 36 -0.49 0.08 -6.35
N ILE A 37 0.13 -0.34 -5.26
CA ILE A 37 0.55 0.53 -4.16
C ILE A 37 2.08 0.47 -4.11
N ALA A 38 2.77 1.46 -4.68
CA ALA A 38 4.22 1.57 -4.64
C ALA A 38 4.62 2.68 -3.66
N VAL A 39 5.16 2.30 -2.51
CA VAL A 39 5.45 3.24 -1.43
C VAL A 39 6.94 3.26 -1.06
N PRO A 40 7.56 4.44 -0.90
CA PRO A 40 8.81 4.55 -0.20
C PRO A 40 8.56 4.35 1.31
N VAL A 41 9.34 3.45 1.90
CA VAL A 41 9.38 3.23 3.35
C VAL A 41 10.66 3.82 3.88
N THR A 42 10.58 4.81 4.73
CA THR A 42 11.75 5.47 5.32
C THR A 42 11.97 5.04 6.76
N ALA A 43 13.22 4.80 7.12
CA ALA A 43 13.64 4.49 8.48
C ALA A 43 14.89 5.29 8.84
N ASN A 44 15.04 5.64 10.12
CA ASN A 44 16.26 6.26 10.63
C ASN A 44 17.18 5.18 11.22
N LEU A 45 18.42 5.12 10.74
CA LEU A 45 19.41 4.14 11.18
C LEU A 45 20.18 4.55 12.45
N LYS A 46 19.86 5.69 13.10
CA LYS A 46 20.57 6.12 14.32
C LYS A 46 20.50 5.08 15.43
N GLY A 47 19.32 4.49 15.67
CA GLY A 47 19.15 3.43 16.65
C GLY A 47 19.95 2.17 16.30
N LEU A 48 19.98 1.78 15.02
CA LEU A 48 20.82 0.68 14.55
C LEU A 48 22.31 0.97 14.75
N ALA A 49 22.75 2.20 14.48
CA ALA A 49 24.13 2.63 14.71
C ALA A 49 24.50 2.53 16.19
N SER A 50 23.62 2.96 17.10
CA SER A 50 23.83 2.85 18.54
C SER A 50 23.85 1.40 19.02
N ALA A 51 22.95 0.56 18.52
CA ALA A 51 22.93 -0.87 18.83
C ALA A 51 24.21 -1.57 18.36
N LEU A 52 24.67 -1.28 17.15
CA LEU A 52 25.93 -1.83 16.65
C LEU A 52 27.15 -1.34 17.44
N GLU A 53 27.14 -0.09 17.90
CA GLU A 53 28.20 0.43 18.78
C GLU A 53 28.30 -0.36 20.08
N SER A 54 27.17 -0.79 20.66
CA SER A 54 27.14 -1.60 21.89
C SER A 54 27.47 -3.08 21.66
N GLU A 55 27.01 -3.64 20.53
CA GLU A 55 27.16 -5.09 20.23
C GLU A 55 28.55 -5.46 19.71
N VAL A 56 29.21 -4.58 18.95
CA VAL A 56 30.53 -4.87 18.42
C VAL A 56 31.58 -4.65 19.51
N PRO A 57 32.36 -5.68 19.88
CA PRO A 57 33.38 -5.55 20.94
C PRO A 57 34.39 -4.45 20.62
N ARG A 58 34.82 -3.71 21.64
CA ARG A 58 35.93 -2.74 21.50
C ARG A 58 37.26 -3.43 21.26
N THR A 59 37.49 -4.57 21.91
CA THR A 59 38.66 -5.41 21.63
C THR A 59 38.38 -6.33 20.47
N LEU A 60 38.99 -6.06 19.32
CA LEU A 60 38.76 -6.82 18.08
C LEU A 60 39.56 -8.12 18.07
N TYR A 61 40.77 -8.10 18.65
CA TYR A 61 41.67 -9.23 18.64
C TYR A 61 42.66 -9.17 19.79
N THR A 62 42.98 -10.32 20.38
CA THR A 62 44.03 -10.47 21.36
C THR A 62 45.14 -11.34 20.77
N ILE A 63 46.35 -10.85 20.84
CA ILE A 63 47.55 -11.54 20.36
C ILE A 63 48.19 -12.24 21.54
N ASN A 64 48.42 -13.54 21.43
CA ASN A 64 49.18 -14.34 22.38
C ASN A 64 49.94 -15.44 21.61
N LYS A 65 51.16 -15.15 21.24
CA LYS A 65 52.03 -16.05 20.46
C LYS A 65 53.34 -16.26 21.22
N PRO A 66 53.48 -17.38 21.96
CA PRO A 66 54.69 -17.69 22.68
C PRO A 66 55.78 -18.20 21.72
N ARG A 67 57.01 -17.87 22.04
CA ARG A 67 58.25 -18.36 21.38
C ARG A 67 58.34 -18.09 19.88
N GLU A 68 57.77 -16.99 19.41
CA GLU A 68 57.92 -16.56 18.01
C GLU A 68 59.37 -16.10 17.74
N VAL A 69 59.76 -16.18 16.45
CA VAL A 69 61.08 -15.67 16.02
C VAL A 69 60.98 -14.16 15.84
N CYS A 70 61.43 -13.40 16.81
CA CYS A 70 61.41 -11.95 16.79
C CYS A 70 62.62 -11.34 16.03
N VAL A 71 63.75 -11.94 16.13
CA VAL A 71 64.95 -11.54 15.36
C VAL A 71 65.51 -12.76 14.63
N ALA A 72 65.37 -12.72 13.29
CA ALA A 72 65.98 -13.79 12.48
C ALA A 72 67.49 -13.68 12.43
N SER A 73 68.14 -14.83 12.43
CA SER A 73 69.59 -14.91 12.26
C SER A 73 70.04 -14.24 10.94
N LYS A 74 71.04 -13.35 11.04
CA LYS A 74 71.63 -12.69 9.86
C LYS A 74 73.13 -12.97 9.84
N LYS A 75 73.77 -13.13 8.65
CA LYS A 75 75.17 -13.16 8.44
C LYS A 75 75.71 -11.72 8.45
N VAL A 76 76.44 -11.33 9.48
CA VAL A 76 77.12 -10.04 9.59
C VAL A 76 78.63 -10.22 9.38
N LYS A 77 79.19 -9.27 8.66
CA LYS A 77 80.67 -9.25 8.45
C LYS A 77 81.29 -8.47 9.62
N VAL A 78 82.02 -9.16 10.46
CA VAL A 78 82.83 -8.56 11.55
C VAL A 78 84.27 -8.72 11.17
N ALA A 79 84.93 -7.62 10.82
CA ALA A 79 86.28 -7.60 10.23
C ALA A 79 86.29 -8.45 8.93
N PHE A 80 87.03 -9.52 8.89
CA PHE A 80 87.26 -10.42 7.73
C PHE A 80 86.39 -11.72 7.80
N VAL A 81 85.65 -11.93 8.89
CA VAL A 81 84.86 -13.16 9.13
C VAL A 81 83.39 -12.91 9.05
N LYS A 82 82.66 -13.79 8.34
CA LYS A 82 81.19 -13.81 8.33
C LYS A 82 80.70 -14.57 9.55
N VAL A 83 80.17 -13.86 10.53
CA VAL A 83 79.52 -14.43 11.72
C VAL A 83 78.02 -14.47 11.56
N LYS A 84 77.41 -15.55 11.99
CA LYS A 84 75.96 -15.72 11.99
C LYS A 84 75.45 -15.29 13.37
N THR A 85 74.57 -14.25 13.39
CA THR A 85 73.89 -13.83 14.63
C THR A 85 72.92 -14.91 15.11
N PRO A 86 72.71 -15.07 16.44
CA PRO A 86 71.69 -16.01 16.94
C PRO A 86 70.31 -15.60 16.51
N THR A 87 69.42 -16.58 16.40
CA THR A 87 67.91 -16.34 16.25
C THR A 87 67.42 -16.04 17.66
N LEU A 88 66.78 -14.86 17.84
CA LEU A 88 66.15 -14.51 19.12
C LEU A 88 64.69 -14.81 19.06
N LYS A 89 64.21 -15.57 20.05
CA LYS A 89 62.77 -15.84 20.25
C LYS A 89 62.25 -14.90 21.30
N CYS A 90 60.93 -14.59 21.21
CA CYS A 90 60.22 -13.80 22.18
C CYS A 90 58.72 -14.23 22.29
N ASP A 91 58.05 -13.81 23.32
CA ASP A 91 56.62 -13.96 23.49
C ASP A 91 55.93 -12.68 23.00
N ILE A 92 55.08 -12.80 21.97
CA ILE A 92 54.31 -11.67 21.41
C ILE A 92 52.95 -11.66 22.05
N VAL A 93 52.65 -10.64 22.84
CA VAL A 93 51.35 -10.40 23.46
C VAL A 93 50.84 -9.01 23.07
N GLY A 94 49.51 -8.88 22.88
CA GLY A 94 48.98 -7.57 22.52
C GLY A 94 47.46 -7.59 22.34
N THR A 95 46.95 -6.41 22.13
CA THR A 95 45.51 -6.19 21.85
C THR A 95 45.35 -5.27 20.67
N VAL A 96 44.32 -5.56 19.89
CA VAL A 96 43.84 -4.68 18.83
C VAL A 96 42.45 -4.18 19.24
N THR A 97 42.35 -2.89 19.39
CA THR A 97 41.08 -2.24 19.83
C THR A 97 40.51 -1.34 18.74
N ARG A 98 39.20 -1.13 18.77
CA ARG A 98 38.57 -0.15 17.92
C ARG A 98 38.08 1.06 18.69
N GLY A 99 38.04 2.20 18.03
CA GLY A 99 37.31 3.38 18.49
C GLY A 99 35.84 3.37 18.08
N PRO A 100 35.20 4.53 18.15
CA PRO A 100 33.76 4.68 17.80
C PRO A 100 33.45 4.34 16.35
N LEU A 101 32.33 3.66 16.12
CA LEU A 101 31.83 3.36 14.77
C LEU A 101 31.11 4.59 14.18
N ARG A 102 31.52 4.98 12.97
CA ARG A 102 30.87 6.07 12.21
C ARG A 102 30.18 5.49 11.00
N PHE A 103 28.86 5.68 10.93
CA PHE A 103 28.00 5.18 9.85
C PHE A 103 27.71 6.28 8.85
N ARG A 104 27.82 5.97 7.57
CA ARG A 104 27.41 6.82 6.46
C ARG A 104 26.77 5.97 5.38
N GLY A 105 25.55 6.35 4.97
CA GLY A 105 24.88 5.79 3.81
C GLY A 105 25.20 6.59 2.55
N HIS A 106 25.52 5.91 1.46
CA HIS A 106 25.65 6.51 0.13
C HIS A 106 25.11 5.57 -0.95
N GLY A 107 24.03 5.97 -1.60
CA GLY A 107 23.36 5.13 -2.59
C GLY A 107 22.88 3.82 -1.99
N GLN A 108 23.46 2.69 -2.40
CA GLN A 108 23.16 1.36 -1.85
C GLN A 108 24.23 0.85 -0.88
N ASP A 109 25.24 1.65 -0.62
CA ASP A 109 26.34 1.24 0.24
C ASP A 109 26.20 1.80 1.65
N ILE A 110 26.30 0.92 2.64
CA ILE A 110 26.48 1.26 4.05
C ILE A 110 27.98 1.29 4.29
N ILE A 111 28.52 2.42 4.65
CA ILE A 111 29.95 2.61 4.94
C ILE A 111 30.08 2.81 6.44
N VAL A 112 30.83 1.91 7.07
CA VAL A 112 31.19 1.99 8.49
C VAL A 112 32.68 2.26 8.59
N THR A 113 33.08 3.38 9.19
CA THR A 113 34.47 3.73 9.42
C THR A 113 34.79 3.78 10.92
N PHE A 114 35.94 3.31 11.32
CA PHE A 114 36.37 3.35 12.70
C PHE A 114 37.88 3.35 12.81
N PRO A 115 38.45 4.03 13.79
CA PRO A 115 39.87 3.94 14.09
C PRO A 115 40.16 2.59 14.75
N VAL A 116 41.34 2.06 14.47
CA VAL A 116 41.87 0.82 15.05
C VAL A 116 43.24 1.14 15.65
N HIS A 117 43.46 0.75 16.88
CA HIS A 117 44.71 0.88 17.59
C HIS A 117 45.22 -0.50 17.99
N ALA A 118 46.49 -0.77 17.74
CA ALA A 118 47.16 -1.98 18.16
C ALA A 118 48.31 -1.64 19.12
N ASP A 119 48.33 -2.31 20.26
CA ASP A 119 49.45 -2.32 21.22
C ASP A 119 49.95 -3.75 21.28
N VAL A 120 51.21 -3.95 20.84
CA VAL A 120 51.83 -5.27 20.75
C VAL A 120 53.17 -5.22 21.47
N LYS A 121 53.37 -6.14 22.42
CA LYS A 121 54.56 -6.25 23.23
C LYS A 121 55.29 -7.54 22.91
N ALA A 122 56.59 -7.41 22.62
CA ALA A 122 57.51 -8.51 22.56
C ALA A 122 58.20 -8.63 23.91
N LYS A 123 57.98 -9.75 24.62
CA LYS A 123 58.56 -10.04 25.92
C LYS A 123 59.64 -11.11 25.80
N ASP A 124 60.61 -11.08 26.71
CA ASP A 124 61.71 -12.08 26.84
C ASP A 124 62.51 -12.29 25.55
N ILE A 125 62.87 -11.20 24.90
CA ILE A 125 63.63 -11.24 23.64
C ILE A 125 64.99 -11.84 23.84
N GLY A 126 65.18 -13.14 23.54
CA GLY A 126 66.41 -13.89 23.64
C GLY A 126 67.00 -13.95 25.03
N GLY A 127 66.22 -13.68 26.09
CA GLY A 127 66.70 -13.63 27.48
C GLY A 127 67.49 -12.38 27.82
N VAL A 128 67.65 -11.43 26.91
CA VAL A 128 68.50 -10.23 27.07
C VAL A 128 67.66 -8.95 27.26
N LEU A 129 66.62 -8.79 26.50
CA LEU A 129 65.74 -7.63 26.57
C LEU A 129 64.38 -8.02 27.19
N LYS A 130 63.96 -7.28 28.25
CA LYS A 130 62.77 -7.62 29.00
C LYS A 130 61.48 -7.38 28.20
N GLN A 131 61.40 -6.28 27.47
CA GLN A 131 60.18 -5.95 26.70
C GLN A 131 60.46 -4.83 25.69
N GLU A 132 59.86 -4.95 24.51
CA GLU A 132 59.74 -3.89 23.51
C GLU A 132 58.25 -3.76 23.11
N THR A 133 57.79 -2.54 22.87
CA THR A 133 56.40 -2.26 22.49
C THR A 133 56.35 -1.73 21.06
N ALA A 134 55.47 -2.34 20.26
CA ALA A 134 55.10 -1.87 18.92
C ALA A 134 53.69 -1.32 18.96
N THR A 135 53.49 -0.15 18.43
CA THR A 135 52.18 0.47 18.27
C THR A 135 51.84 0.62 16.79
N ALA A 136 50.57 0.65 16.50
CA ALA A 136 50.07 0.95 15.16
C ALA A 136 48.69 1.53 15.21
N ASP A 137 48.43 2.51 14.35
CA ASP A 137 47.13 3.12 14.18
C ASP A 137 46.70 3.02 12.73
N ALA A 138 45.42 2.67 12.54
CA ALA A 138 44.81 2.58 11.22
C ALA A 138 43.35 3.09 11.24
N THR A 139 42.88 3.50 10.10
CA THR A 139 41.45 3.71 9.88
C THR A 139 40.93 2.54 9.07
N ALA A 140 40.00 1.78 9.64
CA ALA A 140 39.28 0.70 8.96
C ALA A 140 37.98 1.23 8.36
N SER A 141 37.64 0.71 7.20
CA SER A 141 36.40 1.01 6.47
C SER A 141 35.76 -0.27 5.96
N ALA A 142 34.52 -0.54 6.39
CA ALA A 142 33.71 -1.63 5.90
C ALA A 142 32.61 -1.06 4.98
N ARG A 143 32.58 -1.48 3.71
CA ARG A 143 31.52 -1.18 2.77
C ARG A 143 30.61 -2.40 2.67
N MET A 144 29.35 -2.23 3.03
CA MET A 144 28.34 -3.29 2.99
C MET A 144 27.26 -2.94 1.98
N ARG A 145 26.87 -3.90 1.15
CA ARG A 145 25.72 -3.82 0.27
C ARG A 145 24.80 -5.00 0.57
N ILE A 146 23.55 -4.72 0.90
CA ILE A 146 22.56 -5.74 1.26
C ILE A 146 21.52 -5.80 0.14
N THR A 147 21.21 -7.01 -0.32
CA THR A 147 20.13 -7.28 -1.27
C THR A 147 19.19 -8.32 -0.65
N LEU A 148 18.05 -8.53 -1.26
CA LEU A 148 17.13 -9.62 -0.90
C LEU A 148 17.12 -10.66 -2.00
N ASP A 149 17.12 -11.94 -1.63
CA ASP A 149 16.88 -13.03 -2.54
C ASP A 149 15.37 -13.15 -2.87
N ARG A 150 15.00 -14.05 -3.79
CA ARG A 150 13.60 -14.27 -4.17
C ARG A 150 12.72 -14.74 -3.00
N ASN A 151 13.30 -15.25 -1.93
CA ASN A 151 12.60 -15.74 -0.74
C ASN A 151 12.62 -14.72 0.41
N TRP A 152 12.96 -13.44 0.13
CA TRP A 152 13.04 -12.35 1.10
C TRP A 152 14.15 -12.48 2.13
N ASN A 153 15.13 -13.36 1.91
CA ASN A 153 16.28 -13.46 2.80
C ASN A 153 17.32 -12.39 2.45
N PRO A 154 17.93 -11.74 3.44
CA PRO A 154 18.98 -10.78 3.20
C PRO A 154 20.26 -11.49 2.72
N VAL A 155 20.83 -10.98 1.63
CA VAL A 155 22.11 -11.38 1.08
C VAL A 155 22.98 -10.16 1.05
N GLY A 156 24.16 -10.25 1.65
CA GLY A 156 25.08 -9.12 1.74
C GLY A 156 26.43 -9.42 1.13
N LYS A 157 27.07 -8.36 0.61
CA LYS A 157 28.50 -8.34 0.29
C LYS A 157 29.16 -7.32 1.19
N VAL A 158 30.31 -7.68 1.75
CA VAL A 158 31.12 -6.83 2.62
C VAL A 158 32.51 -6.76 2.05
N ASP A 159 32.98 -5.56 1.79
CA ASP A 159 34.35 -5.26 1.38
C ASP A 159 35.02 -4.47 2.53
N LEU A 160 36.11 -4.98 3.06
CA LEU A 160 36.85 -4.40 4.16
C LEU A 160 38.16 -3.83 3.67
N ASN A 161 38.43 -2.58 4.00
CA ASN A 161 39.69 -1.90 3.72
C ASN A 161 40.23 -1.22 4.97
N TYR A 162 41.53 -1.02 5.02
CA TYR A 162 42.16 -0.23 6.08
C TYR A 162 43.32 0.60 5.49
N GLN A 163 43.61 1.70 6.16
CA GLN A 163 44.72 2.58 5.84
C GLN A 163 45.47 2.87 7.14
N TRP A 164 46.78 2.67 7.12
CA TRP A 164 47.61 3.04 8.24
C TRP A 164 47.65 4.56 8.39
N THR A 165 47.34 5.05 9.57
CA THR A 165 47.57 6.44 9.98
C THR A 165 48.90 6.59 10.69
N ASP A 166 49.32 5.54 11.42
CA ASP A 166 50.66 5.33 11.91
C ASP A 166 51.02 3.86 11.70
N ALA A 167 52.04 3.61 10.84
CA ALA A 167 52.44 2.26 10.48
C ALA A 167 53.03 1.52 11.68
N PRO A 168 52.80 0.17 11.78
CA PRO A 168 53.35 -0.62 12.89
C PRO A 168 54.86 -0.48 12.97
N HIS A 169 55.34 0.00 14.11
CA HIS A 169 56.75 0.28 14.36
C HIS A 169 57.15 0.02 15.80
N VAL A 170 58.46 -0.14 15.99
CA VAL A 170 59.13 -0.12 17.30
C VAL A 170 60.19 0.96 17.25
N ASP A 171 60.25 1.81 18.26
CA ASP A 171 61.31 2.79 18.44
C ASP A 171 62.41 2.18 19.28
N PHE A 172 63.51 1.78 18.62
CA PHE A 172 64.64 1.13 19.24
C PHE A 172 65.92 1.96 19.10
N LEU A 173 66.49 2.38 20.21
CA LEU A 173 67.71 3.22 20.25
C LEU A 173 67.59 4.45 19.33
N GLY A 174 66.44 5.14 19.34
CA GLY A 174 66.20 6.34 18.53
C GLY A 174 66.05 6.07 17.05
N LYS A 175 65.89 4.82 16.63
CA LYS A 175 65.55 4.43 15.24
C LYS A 175 64.21 3.77 15.19
N ARG A 176 63.33 4.28 14.29
CA ARG A 176 62.05 3.67 13.98
C ARG A 176 62.26 2.44 13.07
N ILE A 177 61.78 1.29 13.51
CA ILE A 177 61.77 0.04 12.75
C ILE A 177 60.35 -0.29 12.41
N GLU A 178 59.99 -0.25 11.13
CA GLU A 178 58.62 -0.52 10.64
C GLU A 178 58.41 -1.99 10.25
N PHE A 179 57.22 -2.53 10.60
CA PHE A 179 56.82 -3.91 10.31
C PHE A 179 55.57 -3.97 9.42
N THR A 180 55.32 -2.94 8.64
CA THR A 180 54.09 -2.78 7.82
C THR A 180 53.82 -4.00 6.94
N LYS A 181 54.84 -4.57 6.29
CA LYS A 181 54.65 -5.73 5.39
C LYS A 181 54.16 -6.98 6.13
N ASP A 182 54.66 -7.23 7.32
CA ASP A 182 54.26 -8.39 8.12
C ASP A 182 52.89 -8.19 8.73
N ALA A 183 52.58 -6.98 9.22
CA ALA A 183 51.26 -6.60 9.70
C ALA A 183 50.21 -6.71 8.59
N ASP A 184 50.47 -6.20 7.39
CA ASP A 184 49.60 -6.31 6.22
C ASP A 184 49.29 -7.75 5.84
N LYS A 185 50.28 -8.63 5.91
CA LYS A 185 50.11 -10.05 5.62
C LYS A 185 49.12 -10.72 6.59
N GLU A 186 49.24 -10.41 7.89
CA GLU A 186 48.35 -10.96 8.91
C GLU A 186 46.92 -10.31 8.84
N LEU A 187 46.86 -8.99 8.67
CA LEU A 187 45.59 -8.27 8.55
C LEU A 187 44.78 -8.72 7.34
N ARG A 188 45.42 -8.96 6.19
CA ARG A 188 44.71 -9.51 5.01
C ARG A 188 44.02 -10.85 5.30
N LYS A 189 44.59 -11.70 6.13
CA LYS A 189 43.95 -12.97 6.54
C LYS A 189 42.72 -12.71 7.41
N VAL A 190 42.78 -11.73 8.31
CA VAL A 190 41.66 -11.33 9.18
C VAL A 190 40.55 -10.70 8.34
N VAL A 191 40.89 -9.77 7.46
CA VAL A 191 39.95 -9.14 6.51
C VAL A 191 39.20 -10.19 5.68
N ALA A 192 39.92 -11.10 5.01
CA ALA A 192 39.35 -12.15 4.21
C ALA A 192 38.46 -13.13 5.02
N ARG A 193 38.72 -13.31 6.31
CA ARG A 193 37.87 -14.08 7.22
C ARG A 193 36.58 -13.33 7.51
N LEU A 194 36.67 -12.05 7.85
CA LEU A 194 35.52 -11.20 8.15
C LEU A 194 34.60 -11.02 6.92
N GLU A 195 35.18 -10.77 5.74
CA GLU A 195 34.42 -10.66 4.47
C GLU A 195 33.62 -11.94 4.16
N ARG A 196 34.09 -13.11 4.57
CA ARG A 196 33.37 -14.38 4.42
C ARG A 196 32.37 -14.64 5.53
N SER A 197 32.61 -14.19 6.77
CA SER A 197 31.73 -14.47 7.90
C SER A 197 30.57 -13.47 8.02
N LEU A 198 30.80 -12.18 7.79
CA LEU A 198 29.76 -11.13 7.92
C LEU A 198 28.53 -11.36 7.05
N PRO A 199 28.64 -11.77 5.76
CA PRO A 199 27.45 -12.09 4.96
C PRO A 199 26.62 -13.24 5.54
N ARG A 200 27.25 -14.20 6.21
CA ARG A 200 26.55 -15.30 6.89
C ARG A 200 25.77 -14.81 8.11
N GLU A 201 26.33 -13.88 8.85
CA GLU A 201 25.65 -13.27 10.01
C GLU A 201 24.45 -12.43 9.54
N LEU A 202 24.57 -11.70 8.42
CA LEU A 202 23.43 -11.00 7.80
C LEU A 202 22.30 -11.96 7.43
N GLY A 203 22.61 -13.16 6.94
CA GLY A 203 21.64 -14.19 6.61
C GLY A 203 20.85 -14.73 7.83
N LYS A 204 21.35 -14.54 9.05
CA LYS A 204 20.65 -14.92 10.29
C LYS A 204 19.57 -13.91 10.70
N LEU A 205 19.52 -12.73 10.09
CA LEU A 205 18.47 -11.74 10.33
C LEU A 205 17.11 -12.30 9.90
N LYS A 206 16.15 -12.36 10.81
CA LYS A 206 14.80 -12.91 10.59
C LYS A 206 13.91 -11.96 9.79
N LEU A 207 14.46 -11.26 8.79
CA LEU A 207 13.75 -10.23 8.01
C LEU A 207 12.52 -10.80 7.30
N ARG A 208 12.64 -12.00 6.74
CA ARG A 208 11.52 -12.70 6.12
C ARG A 208 10.32 -12.86 7.07
N GLY A 209 10.56 -13.24 8.31
CA GLY A 209 9.50 -13.42 9.31
C GLY A 209 8.76 -12.11 9.63
N GLU A 210 9.47 -10.98 9.66
CA GLU A 210 8.84 -9.67 9.85
C GLU A 210 8.03 -9.24 8.62
N ILE A 211 8.55 -9.48 7.42
CA ILE A 211 7.81 -9.23 6.16
C ILE A 211 6.56 -10.12 6.10
N GLU A 212 6.65 -11.39 6.50
CA GLU A 212 5.52 -12.34 6.55
C GLU A 212 4.42 -11.89 7.52
N LYS A 213 4.79 -11.37 8.69
CA LYS A 213 3.84 -10.77 9.64
C LYS A 213 3.13 -9.54 9.04
N MET A 214 3.88 -8.65 8.39
CA MET A 214 3.29 -7.47 7.72
C MET A 214 2.40 -7.88 6.56
N TRP A 215 2.80 -8.87 5.77
CA TRP A 215 2.00 -9.44 4.69
C TRP A 215 0.66 -9.95 5.18
N GLY A 216 0.66 -10.72 6.28
CA GLY A 216 -0.57 -11.23 6.89
C GLY A 216 -1.53 -10.14 7.40
N LYS A 217 -1.02 -8.96 7.80
CA LYS A 217 -1.85 -7.81 8.22
C LYS A 217 -2.45 -7.03 7.05
N ALA A 218 -1.95 -7.21 5.84
CA ALA A 218 -2.46 -6.52 4.66
C ALA A 218 -3.79 -7.11 4.14
N PHE A 219 -4.18 -8.32 4.57
CA PHE A 219 -5.47 -8.94 4.28
C PHE A 219 -6.52 -8.38 5.25
N THR A 220 -7.20 -7.33 4.86
CA THR A 220 -8.09 -6.59 5.75
C THR A 220 -9.22 -5.89 5.01
N SER A 221 -10.27 -5.58 5.76
CA SER A 221 -11.37 -4.74 5.33
C SER A 221 -11.27 -3.38 6.02
N LEU A 222 -10.99 -2.35 5.22
CA LEU A 222 -10.78 -0.98 5.69
C LEU A 222 -12.08 -0.20 5.65
N GLU A 223 -12.36 0.56 6.70
CA GLU A 223 -13.49 1.48 6.76
C GLU A 223 -13.14 2.75 5.93
N LEU A 224 -13.93 3.03 4.90
CA LEU A 224 -13.83 4.25 4.09
C LEU A 224 -14.79 5.33 4.57
N ASN A 225 -16.00 4.94 5.00
CA ASN A 225 -17.01 5.83 5.57
C ASN A 225 -17.77 5.10 6.67
N ARG A 226 -18.13 5.82 7.77
CA ARG A 226 -18.79 5.23 8.96
C ARG A 226 -20.31 5.20 8.88
N ALA A 227 -20.89 6.17 8.20
CA ALA A 227 -22.35 6.36 8.24
C ALA A 227 -22.88 6.97 6.94
N ASN A 228 -24.15 6.71 6.64
CA ASN A 228 -24.97 7.34 5.62
C ASN A 228 -24.51 7.16 4.16
N PRO A 229 -24.37 5.94 3.68
CA PRO A 229 -24.25 4.63 4.32
C PRO A 229 -22.80 4.31 4.72
N PRO A 230 -22.54 3.29 5.56
CA PRO A 230 -21.20 2.80 5.82
C PRO A 230 -20.58 2.23 4.54
N VAL A 231 -19.28 2.46 4.32
CA VAL A 231 -18.55 1.97 3.13
C VAL A 231 -17.25 1.33 3.56
N TRP A 232 -16.99 0.15 3.05
CA TRP A 232 -15.82 -0.68 3.35
C TRP A 232 -15.05 -1.01 2.09
N MET A 233 -13.74 -1.09 2.19
CA MET A 233 -12.87 -1.60 1.13
C MET A 233 -12.12 -2.84 1.61
N ARG A 234 -12.41 -3.99 1.00
CA ARG A 234 -11.68 -5.22 1.23
C ARG A 234 -10.44 -5.26 0.34
N VAL A 235 -9.29 -5.47 0.96
CA VAL A 235 -7.98 -5.55 0.29
C VAL A 235 -7.48 -6.96 0.33
N THR A 236 -7.29 -7.56 -0.85
CA THR A 236 -6.74 -8.90 -1.03
C THR A 236 -5.39 -8.81 -1.73
N PRO A 237 -4.27 -8.80 -0.99
CA PRO A 237 -2.93 -8.79 -1.57
C PRO A 237 -2.67 -10.01 -2.45
N GLN A 238 -1.97 -9.80 -3.56
CA GLN A 238 -1.62 -10.85 -4.53
C GLN A 238 -0.11 -10.98 -4.70
N GLU A 239 0.62 -9.87 -4.74
CA GLU A 239 2.05 -9.82 -4.97
C GLU A 239 2.69 -8.73 -4.14
N LEU A 240 3.84 -9.03 -3.54
CA LEU A 240 4.71 -8.07 -2.89
C LEU A 240 5.96 -7.87 -3.74
N GLN A 241 6.30 -6.61 -4.01
CA GLN A 241 7.35 -6.21 -4.93
C GLN A 241 8.43 -5.40 -4.20
N TYR A 242 9.67 -5.53 -4.65
CA TYR A 242 10.81 -4.80 -4.11
C TYR A 242 11.55 -4.08 -5.23
N GLY A 243 11.77 -2.79 -5.04
CA GLY A 243 12.48 -1.91 -5.97
C GLY A 243 13.87 -1.50 -5.51
N GLY A 244 14.40 -2.17 -4.48
CA GLY A 244 15.68 -1.82 -3.89
C GLY A 244 15.57 -0.80 -2.76
N TYR A 245 16.73 -0.35 -2.28
CA TYR A 245 16.83 0.69 -1.25
C TYR A 245 17.87 1.74 -1.64
N SER A 246 17.81 2.86 -0.96
CA SER A 246 18.84 3.91 -1.01
C SER A 246 19.09 4.45 0.39
N LEU A 247 20.31 4.95 0.58
CA LEU A 247 20.79 5.52 1.83
C LEU A 247 21.29 6.93 1.61
N SER A 248 20.90 7.84 2.49
CA SER A 248 21.41 9.20 2.54
C SER A 248 21.69 9.57 4.00
N GLY A 249 22.97 9.68 4.36
CA GLY A 249 23.38 9.85 5.77
C GLY A 249 22.91 8.69 6.65
N THR A 250 21.98 8.96 7.57
CA THR A 250 21.35 7.95 8.45
C THR A 250 19.94 7.57 8.01
N THR A 251 19.46 8.05 6.88
CA THR A 251 18.13 7.74 6.37
C THR A 251 18.20 6.60 5.36
N LEU A 252 17.50 5.51 5.67
CA LEU A 252 17.22 4.40 4.76
C LEU A 252 15.89 4.64 4.08
N SER A 253 15.84 4.52 2.76
CA SER A 253 14.62 4.54 1.96
C SER A 253 14.49 3.22 1.20
N LEU A 254 13.48 2.41 1.56
CA LEU A 254 13.11 1.18 0.86
C LEU A 254 12.03 1.50 -0.16
N ARG A 255 12.07 0.86 -1.32
CA ARG A 255 11.02 0.94 -2.33
C ARG A 255 10.26 -0.37 -2.34
N LEU A 256 9.04 -0.35 -1.83
CA LEU A 256 8.14 -1.50 -1.80
C LEU A 256 6.93 -1.24 -2.68
N GLY A 257 6.40 -2.29 -3.26
CA GLY A 257 5.16 -2.28 -4.02
C GLY A 257 4.31 -3.47 -3.66
N MET A 258 3.01 -3.29 -3.73
CA MET A 258 2.02 -4.34 -3.55
C MET A 258 1.02 -4.28 -4.68
N LYS A 259 0.75 -5.42 -5.32
CA LYS A 259 -0.44 -5.61 -6.14
C LYS A 259 -1.52 -6.23 -5.27
N ALA A 260 -2.71 -5.68 -5.33
CA ALA A 260 -3.84 -6.16 -4.54
C ALA A 260 -5.13 -6.04 -5.35
N ARG A 261 -6.04 -6.98 -5.18
CA ARG A 261 -7.43 -6.80 -5.58
C ARG A 261 -8.14 -6.01 -4.50
N THR A 262 -8.91 -5.01 -4.91
CA THR A 262 -9.75 -4.22 -4.02
C THR A 262 -11.21 -4.39 -4.39
N GLU A 263 -12.09 -4.50 -3.39
CA GLU A 263 -13.53 -4.61 -3.53
C GLU A 263 -14.17 -3.65 -2.55
N THR A 264 -15.27 -3.01 -2.94
CA THR A 264 -15.98 -2.06 -2.08
C THR A 264 -17.35 -2.61 -1.73
N PHE A 265 -17.74 -2.46 -0.48
CA PHE A 265 -19.02 -2.89 0.06
C PHE A 265 -19.70 -1.72 0.75
N VAL A 266 -20.99 -1.57 0.47
CA VAL A 266 -21.86 -0.60 1.13
C VAL A 266 -22.71 -1.35 2.15
N GLY A 267 -22.82 -0.84 3.37
CA GLY A 267 -23.52 -1.49 4.48
C GLY A 267 -22.57 -2.13 5.48
N ASP A 268 -22.82 -3.36 5.88
CA ASP A 268 -22.04 -4.06 6.91
C ASP A 268 -20.60 -4.33 6.50
N ARG A 269 -19.72 -4.41 7.52
CA ARG A 269 -18.32 -4.74 7.31
C ARG A 269 -18.18 -6.15 6.72
N PRO A 270 -17.58 -6.31 5.52
CA PRO A 270 -17.32 -7.63 4.96
C PRO A 270 -16.24 -8.37 5.78
N ALA A 271 -16.28 -9.69 5.75
CA ALA A 271 -15.22 -10.52 6.32
C ALA A 271 -13.87 -10.20 5.66
N ASP A 272 -12.80 -10.25 6.45
CA ASP A 272 -11.45 -10.12 5.91
C ASP A 272 -11.16 -11.27 4.94
N PRO A 273 -10.38 -11.03 3.86
CA PRO A 273 -10.08 -12.07 2.90
C PRO A 273 -9.18 -13.15 3.51
N PRO A 274 -9.23 -14.39 3.03
CA PRO A 274 -8.35 -15.45 3.48
C PRO A 274 -6.89 -15.09 3.22
N ARG A 275 -6.03 -15.30 4.23
CA ARG A 275 -4.60 -15.03 4.12
C ARG A 275 -3.91 -16.11 3.29
N ILE A 276 -3.01 -15.69 2.41
CA ILE A 276 -2.12 -16.57 1.68
C ILE A 276 -0.68 -16.40 2.19
N PRO A 277 0.18 -17.42 2.08
CA PRO A 277 1.60 -17.29 2.39
C PRO A 277 2.27 -16.16 1.63
N LEU A 278 3.35 -15.61 2.19
CA LEU A 278 4.16 -14.59 1.52
C LEU A 278 4.68 -15.12 0.18
N PRO A 279 4.33 -14.49 -0.97
CA PRO A 279 4.78 -14.93 -2.28
C PRO A 279 6.28 -14.66 -2.47
N PRO A 280 6.91 -15.29 -3.45
CA PRO A 280 8.25 -14.91 -3.90
C PRO A 280 8.31 -13.43 -4.23
N MET A 281 9.49 -12.82 -4.01
CA MET A 281 9.72 -11.40 -4.25
C MET A 281 9.50 -11.03 -5.72
N GLY A 282 8.54 -10.14 -5.96
CA GLY A 282 8.31 -9.52 -7.26
C GLY A 282 9.24 -8.32 -7.49
N LYS A 283 9.43 -7.95 -8.75
CA LYS A 283 10.19 -6.76 -9.14
C LYS A 283 9.27 -5.55 -9.22
N LEU A 284 9.66 -4.46 -8.59
CA LEU A 284 8.91 -3.21 -8.66
C LEU A 284 9.37 -2.40 -9.89
N ASP A 285 8.50 -2.34 -10.90
CA ASP A 285 8.74 -1.56 -12.13
C ASP A 285 8.05 -0.18 -12.09
N THR A 286 7.27 0.10 -11.04
CA THR A 286 6.51 1.35 -10.88
C THR A 286 7.34 2.41 -10.17
N ARG A 287 7.10 3.69 -10.50
CA ARG A 287 7.74 4.84 -9.80
C ARG A 287 7.38 4.82 -8.32
N PRO A 288 8.36 5.03 -7.43
CA PRO A 288 8.11 5.09 -5.99
C PRO A 288 7.11 6.18 -5.63
N GLY A 289 6.27 5.90 -4.64
CA GLY A 289 5.25 6.83 -4.15
C GLY A 289 3.95 6.83 -4.95
N ARG A 290 3.86 6.11 -6.07
CA ARG A 290 2.64 6.04 -6.87
C ARG A 290 1.63 5.10 -6.25
N LEU A 291 0.45 5.63 -6.01
CA LEU A 291 -0.74 4.89 -5.61
C LEU A 291 -1.71 4.87 -6.81
N VAL A 292 -2.04 3.69 -7.30
CA VAL A 292 -3.09 3.48 -8.29
C VAL A 292 -4.03 2.44 -7.73
N PHE A 293 -5.29 2.78 -7.61
CA PHE A 293 -6.28 1.84 -7.09
C PHE A 293 -7.52 1.81 -7.97
N PHE A 294 -8.08 0.62 -8.08
CA PHE A 294 -9.36 0.37 -8.70
C PHE A 294 -10.33 -0.07 -7.61
N ILE A 295 -11.44 0.65 -7.51
CA ILE A 295 -12.48 0.37 -6.53
C ILE A 295 -13.78 0.09 -7.28
N PRO A 296 -14.19 -1.18 -7.42
CA PRO A 296 -15.51 -1.52 -7.92
C PRO A 296 -16.54 -1.21 -6.83
N VAL A 297 -17.19 -0.07 -6.93
CA VAL A 297 -18.28 0.29 -6.00
C VAL A 297 -19.52 -0.50 -6.37
N VAL A 298 -19.99 -1.32 -5.44
CA VAL A 298 -21.25 -2.06 -5.56
C VAL A 298 -22.17 -1.59 -4.44
N ALA A 299 -23.30 -1.01 -4.81
CA ALA A 299 -24.32 -0.59 -3.87
C ALA A 299 -25.52 -1.54 -3.94
N ASP A 300 -25.84 -2.20 -2.83
CA ASP A 300 -27.06 -2.99 -2.70
C ASP A 300 -28.26 -2.06 -2.71
N TYR A 301 -29.33 -2.46 -3.40
CA TYR A 301 -30.55 -1.67 -3.51
C TYR A 301 -31.22 -1.42 -2.15
N SER A 302 -31.15 -2.37 -1.23
CA SER A 302 -31.70 -2.23 0.12
C SER A 302 -31.06 -1.08 0.92
N GLN A 303 -29.80 -0.75 0.63
CA GLN A 303 -29.12 0.40 1.23
C GLN A 303 -29.54 1.74 0.63
N LEU A 304 -30.14 1.73 -0.55
CA LEU A 304 -30.62 2.92 -1.22
C LEU A 304 -32.06 3.26 -0.81
N GLU A 305 -32.85 2.28 -0.38
CA GLU A 305 -34.25 2.47 0.03
C GLU A 305 -34.44 3.55 1.10
N PRO A 306 -33.72 3.55 2.23
CA PRO A 306 -33.84 4.58 3.27
C PRO A 306 -33.44 5.97 2.76
N VAL A 307 -32.42 6.04 1.89
CA VAL A 307 -31.94 7.31 1.32
C VAL A 307 -33.02 7.93 0.43
N VAL A 308 -33.64 7.12 -0.43
CA VAL A 308 -34.74 7.57 -1.30
C VAL A 308 -35.99 7.92 -0.48
N ALA A 309 -36.32 7.13 0.54
CA ALA A 309 -37.43 7.42 1.44
C ALA A 309 -37.28 8.79 2.12
N GLU A 310 -36.09 9.09 2.66
CA GLU A 310 -35.79 10.40 3.28
C GLU A 310 -35.90 11.55 2.28
N ALA A 311 -35.42 11.38 1.05
CA ALA A 311 -35.54 12.38 -0.01
C ALA A 311 -37.01 12.63 -0.39
N LEU A 312 -37.82 11.58 -0.45
CA LEU A 312 -39.25 11.69 -0.72
C LEU A 312 -40.01 12.39 0.41
N VAL A 313 -39.68 12.11 1.68
CA VAL A 313 -40.25 12.81 2.85
C VAL A 313 -39.94 14.30 2.77
N LYS A 314 -38.72 14.69 2.46
CA LYS A 314 -38.35 16.10 2.25
C LYS A 314 -39.11 16.72 1.08
N ARG A 315 -39.35 15.97 0.02
CA ARG A 315 -40.03 16.45 -1.20
C ARG A 315 -41.53 16.59 -1.05
N GLN A 316 -42.20 15.81 -0.19
CA GLN A 316 -43.67 15.82 0.00
C GLN A 316 -44.20 17.15 0.53
N SER A 317 -43.36 18.02 1.11
CA SER A 317 -43.76 19.36 1.57
C SER A 317 -44.10 20.34 0.43
N ARG A 318 -43.81 19.99 -0.84
CA ARG A 318 -44.02 20.84 -2.00
C ARG A 318 -44.92 20.14 -3.02
N PRO A 319 -45.89 20.84 -3.62
CA PRO A 319 -46.73 20.23 -4.64
C PRO A 319 -45.93 19.79 -5.87
N PHE A 320 -46.36 18.72 -6.50
CA PHE A 320 -45.82 18.22 -7.76
C PHE A 320 -46.63 18.84 -8.90
N PRO A 321 -46.04 19.60 -9.81
CA PRO A 321 -46.72 20.10 -11.00
C PRO A 321 -46.88 18.94 -11.98
N LEU A 322 -48.12 18.45 -12.14
CA LEU A 322 -48.43 17.39 -13.11
C LEU A 322 -49.06 17.98 -14.36
N PRO A 323 -48.50 17.71 -15.58
CA PRO A 323 -49.06 18.19 -16.82
C PRO A 323 -50.53 17.78 -16.99
N GLY A 324 -51.41 18.73 -17.31
CA GLY A 324 -52.83 18.49 -17.53
C GLY A 324 -53.69 18.27 -16.29
N ILE A 325 -53.10 18.35 -15.08
CA ILE A 325 -53.81 18.13 -13.81
C ILE A 325 -53.59 19.29 -12.84
N GLY A 326 -52.42 19.92 -12.94
CA GLY A 326 -52.03 20.98 -12.03
C GLY A 326 -51.22 20.48 -10.83
N PRO A 327 -51.12 21.29 -9.77
CA PRO A 327 -50.37 20.93 -8.57
C PRO A 327 -51.05 19.80 -7.78
N VAL A 328 -50.25 18.79 -7.41
CA VAL A 328 -50.67 17.63 -6.63
C VAL A 328 -49.81 17.51 -5.37
N MET A 329 -50.45 17.41 -4.23
CA MET A 329 -49.78 17.04 -2.97
C MET A 329 -49.70 15.53 -2.85
N ALA A 330 -48.51 15.00 -2.60
CA ALA A 330 -48.30 13.57 -2.44
C ALA A 330 -47.65 13.25 -1.10
N GLN A 331 -48.16 12.25 -0.41
CA GLN A 331 -47.57 11.61 0.75
C GLN A 331 -47.01 10.26 0.30
N PHE A 332 -45.78 9.96 0.67
CA PHE A 332 -45.08 8.75 0.29
C PHE A 332 -44.92 7.81 1.50
N GLY A 333 -45.12 6.52 1.24
CA GLY A 333 -44.96 5.45 2.24
C GLY A 333 -43.77 4.56 1.91
N LYS A 334 -43.98 3.23 1.89
CA LYS A 334 -42.93 2.25 1.68
C LYS A 334 -42.23 2.43 0.33
N VAL A 335 -40.90 2.42 0.35
CA VAL A 335 -40.07 2.42 -0.83
C VAL A 335 -39.46 1.03 -1.01
N GLU A 336 -39.42 0.52 -2.23
CA GLU A 336 -38.74 -0.69 -2.65
C GLU A 336 -37.86 -0.37 -3.87
N ILE A 337 -36.59 -0.73 -3.86
CA ILE A 337 -35.67 -0.52 -4.98
C ILE A 337 -35.08 -1.85 -5.41
N TYR A 338 -35.00 -2.13 -6.70
CA TYR A 338 -34.39 -3.34 -7.25
C TYR A 338 -34.01 -3.19 -8.72
N GLY A 339 -33.11 -4.05 -9.19
CA GLY A 339 -32.78 -4.15 -10.61
C GLY A 339 -33.89 -4.86 -11.38
N THR A 340 -34.23 -4.34 -12.57
CA THR A 340 -35.18 -4.97 -13.49
C THR A 340 -34.52 -5.18 -14.86
N THR A 341 -35.19 -5.89 -15.75
CA THR A 341 -34.68 -6.24 -17.08
C THR A 341 -34.21 -5.03 -17.88
N GLY A 342 -33.18 -5.22 -18.73
CA GLY A 342 -32.63 -4.18 -19.60
C GLY A 342 -31.73 -3.15 -18.89
N GLY A 343 -31.07 -3.53 -17.78
CA GLY A 343 -30.19 -2.65 -17.04
C GLY A 343 -30.89 -1.47 -16.38
N LYS A 344 -32.17 -1.63 -16.04
CA LYS A 344 -32.97 -0.61 -15.39
C LYS A 344 -33.05 -0.81 -13.89
N VAL A 345 -33.22 0.27 -13.17
CA VAL A 345 -33.63 0.29 -11.76
C VAL A 345 -35.15 0.47 -11.72
N ALA A 346 -35.81 -0.29 -10.86
CA ALA A 346 -37.21 -0.11 -10.50
C ALA A 346 -37.28 0.45 -9.07
N ALA A 347 -38.00 1.55 -8.91
CA ALA A 347 -38.30 2.13 -7.61
C ALA A 347 -39.85 2.09 -7.42
N GLY A 348 -40.29 1.21 -6.52
CA GLY A 348 -41.68 1.08 -6.13
C GLY A 348 -41.96 1.95 -4.91
N VAL A 349 -43.01 2.80 -4.99
CA VAL A 349 -43.38 3.72 -3.90
C VAL A 349 -44.87 3.65 -3.67
N THR A 350 -45.28 3.41 -2.43
CA THR A 350 -46.67 3.60 -2.04
C THR A 350 -46.93 5.10 -1.84
N PHE A 351 -48.06 5.57 -2.29
CA PHE A 351 -48.40 6.98 -2.20
C PHE A 351 -49.87 7.23 -1.95
N THR A 352 -50.17 8.38 -1.40
CA THR A 352 -51.50 9.01 -1.40
C THR A 352 -51.34 10.41 -1.98
N ALA A 353 -51.98 10.67 -3.12
CA ALA A 353 -51.86 11.92 -3.84
C ALA A 353 -53.22 12.62 -3.90
N THR A 354 -53.22 13.92 -3.65
CA THR A 354 -54.46 14.75 -3.71
C THR A 354 -54.18 15.93 -4.63
N ALA A 355 -54.98 16.02 -5.70
CA ALA A 355 -54.93 17.16 -6.61
C ALA A 355 -55.55 18.38 -5.95
N GLN A 356 -54.98 19.56 -6.20
CA GLN A 356 -55.57 20.81 -5.72
C GLN A 356 -56.87 21.12 -6.45
N ASP A 357 -57.00 20.71 -7.70
CA ASP A 357 -58.29 20.76 -8.42
C ASP A 357 -59.17 19.59 -7.96
N ARG A 358 -60.26 19.93 -7.30
CA ARG A 358 -61.26 18.98 -6.77
C ARG A 358 -61.83 18.00 -7.81
N LYS A 359 -61.74 18.32 -9.10
CA LYS A 359 -62.19 17.48 -10.20
C LYS A 359 -61.43 16.14 -10.25
N TYR A 360 -60.17 16.12 -9.85
CA TYR A 360 -59.33 14.92 -9.91
C TYR A 360 -59.32 14.11 -8.58
N GLY A 361 -59.76 14.72 -7.47
CA GLY A 361 -59.88 14.05 -6.18
C GLY A 361 -58.57 13.56 -5.57
N SER A 362 -58.65 12.41 -4.89
CA SER A 362 -57.52 11.74 -4.27
C SER A 362 -57.30 10.36 -4.88
N ALA A 363 -56.05 9.95 -5.05
CA ALA A 363 -55.63 8.64 -5.54
C ALA A 363 -54.68 7.98 -4.57
N THR A 364 -54.84 6.68 -4.32
CA THR A 364 -53.96 5.86 -3.49
C THR A 364 -53.46 4.65 -4.26
N GLY A 365 -52.28 4.17 -3.97
CA GLY A 365 -51.75 2.99 -4.62
C GLY A 365 -50.24 2.84 -4.50
N LYS A 366 -49.72 2.00 -5.35
CA LYS A 366 -48.29 1.80 -5.52
C LYS A 366 -47.90 2.12 -6.97
N VAL A 367 -46.87 2.90 -7.12
CA VAL A 367 -46.30 3.25 -8.41
C VAL A 367 -44.88 2.75 -8.51
N TRP A 368 -44.52 2.22 -9.67
CA TRP A 368 -43.14 1.85 -10.00
C TRP A 368 -42.62 2.76 -11.11
N LEU A 369 -41.52 3.42 -10.82
CA LEU A 369 -40.73 4.13 -11.80
C LEU A 369 -39.59 3.20 -12.22
N THR A 370 -39.38 3.01 -13.51
CA THR A 370 -38.21 2.29 -14.02
C THR A 370 -37.43 3.18 -14.95
N GLY A 371 -36.09 3.06 -14.91
CA GLY A 371 -35.21 3.82 -15.79
C GLY A 371 -33.81 3.26 -15.80
N VAL A 372 -33.09 3.49 -16.89
CA VAL A 372 -31.67 3.18 -17.00
C VAL A 372 -30.88 4.30 -16.34
N PRO A 373 -30.15 4.05 -15.27
CA PRO A 373 -29.29 5.06 -14.68
C PRO A 373 -28.10 5.32 -15.59
N VAL A 374 -27.82 6.58 -15.90
CA VAL A 374 -26.73 6.99 -16.79
C VAL A 374 -25.93 8.12 -16.14
N ASN A 375 -24.62 7.99 -16.18
CA ASN A 375 -23.70 9.07 -15.87
C ASN A 375 -22.68 9.24 -17.00
N ARG A 376 -22.10 10.42 -17.12
CA ARG A 376 -20.92 10.63 -17.97
C ARG A 376 -19.67 10.21 -17.18
N PRO A 377 -18.69 9.54 -17.80
CA PRO A 377 -17.39 9.28 -17.14
C PRO A 377 -16.80 10.54 -16.52
N GLY A 378 -16.39 10.46 -15.26
CA GLY A 378 -15.89 11.62 -14.51
C GLY A 378 -16.96 12.57 -13.96
N SER A 379 -18.24 12.42 -14.35
CA SER A 379 -19.35 13.20 -13.81
C SER A 379 -19.92 12.57 -12.54
N ARG A 380 -20.43 13.40 -11.64
CA ARG A 380 -21.16 13.01 -10.42
C ARG A 380 -22.66 13.17 -10.59
N GLU A 381 -23.09 13.59 -11.78
CA GLU A 381 -24.50 13.67 -12.13
C GLU A 381 -24.99 12.33 -12.65
N VAL A 382 -26.03 11.81 -12.03
CA VAL A 382 -26.76 10.61 -12.47
C VAL A 382 -28.10 11.05 -13.02
N THR A 383 -28.37 10.68 -14.24
CA THR A 383 -29.64 10.89 -14.90
C THR A 383 -30.30 9.56 -15.21
N PHE A 384 -31.58 9.57 -15.58
CA PHE A 384 -32.28 8.37 -15.96
C PHE A 384 -32.84 8.53 -17.40
N THR A 385 -32.55 7.53 -18.20
CA THR A 385 -33.09 7.41 -19.56
C THR A 385 -34.09 6.25 -19.64
N ASP A 386 -34.85 6.18 -20.70
CA ASP A 386 -35.84 5.12 -20.93
C ASP A 386 -36.77 4.93 -19.70
N VAL A 387 -37.20 6.06 -19.15
CA VAL A 387 -38.06 6.09 -17.97
C VAL A 387 -39.47 5.63 -18.36
N SER A 388 -40.01 4.70 -17.56
CA SER A 388 -41.40 4.28 -17.66
C SER A 388 -42.07 4.23 -16.29
N VAL A 389 -43.39 4.39 -16.29
CA VAL A 389 -44.20 4.35 -15.08
C VAL A 389 -45.18 3.21 -15.19
N ARG A 390 -45.30 2.43 -14.12
CA ARG A 390 -46.32 1.39 -13.95
C ARG A 390 -47.00 1.62 -12.61
N GLY A 391 -48.24 1.25 -12.50
CA GLY A 391 -48.96 1.45 -11.26
C GLY A 391 -49.99 0.39 -10.99
N ASP A 392 -50.20 0.12 -9.72
CA ASP A 392 -51.30 -0.61 -9.16
C ASP A 392 -52.01 0.35 -8.21
N THR A 393 -53.10 0.96 -8.71
CA THR A 393 -53.78 2.07 -8.05
C THR A 393 -55.29 1.87 -8.15
N ASP A 394 -56.05 2.62 -7.39
CA ASP A 394 -57.48 2.71 -7.56
C ASP A 394 -57.84 3.23 -8.97
N SER A 395 -59.11 3.14 -9.35
CA SER A 395 -59.58 3.52 -10.70
C SER A 395 -59.24 4.96 -11.10
N LYS A 396 -59.22 5.89 -10.14
CA LYS A 396 -58.88 7.30 -10.36
C LYS A 396 -57.38 7.48 -10.55
N GLY A 397 -56.56 6.72 -9.80
CA GLY A 397 -55.11 6.66 -9.95
C GLY A 397 -54.69 6.03 -11.28
N ALA A 398 -55.38 5.00 -11.77
CA ALA A 398 -55.13 4.38 -13.07
C ALA A 398 -55.32 5.37 -14.22
N ASP A 399 -56.42 6.13 -14.22
CA ASP A 399 -56.69 7.19 -15.21
C ASP A 399 -55.59 8.27 -15.18
N LEU A 400 -55.15 8.65 -13.99
CA LEU A 400 -54.09 9.62 -13.80
C LEU A 400 -52.75 9.12 -14.38
N LEU A 401 -52.38 7.88 -14.09
CA LEU A 401 -51.15 7.26 -14.61
C LEU A 401 -51.17 7.09 -16.13
N LEU A 402 -52.30 6.68 -16.69
CA LEU A 402 -52.46 6.55 -18.15
C LEU A 402 -52.31 7.90 -18.86
N LYS A 403 -52.86 8.97 -18.31
CA LYS A 403 -52.71 10.33 -18.87
C LYS A 403 -51.25 10.78 -18.79
N LEU A 404 -50.57 10.53 -17.68
CA LEU A 404 -49.15 10.86 -17.49
C LEU A 404 -48.25 10.07 -18.45
N ALA A 405 -48.44 8.74 -18.54
CA ALA A 405 -47.63 7.88 -19.41
C ALA A 405 -47.77 8.23 -20.89
N ASN A 406 -48.94 8.74 -21.30
CA ASN A 406 -49.24 9.14 -22.67
C ASN A 406 -48.89 10.60 -22.98
N THR A 407 -48.40 11.38 -22.02
CA THR A 407 -47.98 12.78 -22.27
C THR A 407 -46.67 12.81 -23.07
N PRO A 408 -46.61 13.46 -24.24
CA PRO A 408 -45.41 13.59 -25.05
C PRO A 408 -44.29 14.24 -24.23
N GLY A 409 -43.08 13.65 -24.26
CA GLY A 409 -41.94 14.13 -23.51
C GLY A 409 -41.94 13.79 -22.01
N PHE A 410 -42.93 13.07 -21.50
CA PHE A 410 -43.04 12.69 -20.08
C PHE A 410 -41.76 11.99 -19.59
N SER A 411 -41.28 10.98 -20.32
CA SER A 411 -40.05 10.27 -19.96
C SER A 411 -38.85 11.20 -19.81
N GLY A 412 -38.70 12.18 -20.71
CA GLY A 412 -37.63 13.19 -20.63
C GLY A 412 -37.80 14.13 -19.43
N THR A 413 -39.02 14.58 -19.18
CA THR A 413 -39.35 15.45 -18.04
C THR A 413 -39.10 14.74 -16.71
N VAL A 414 -39.52 13.48 -16.57
CA VAL A 414 -39.27 12.68 -15.37
C VAL A 414 -37.80 12.35 -15.23
N GLY A 415 -37.14 11.99 -16.33
CA GLY A 415 -35.68 11.73 -16.32
C GLY A 415 -34.87 12.94 -15.82
N THR A 416 -35.24 14.14 -16.25
CA THR A 416 -34.63 15.40 -15.77
C THR A 416 -34.98 15.68 -14.30
N ALA A 417 -36.23 15.45 -13.90
CA ALA A 417 -36.63 15.64 -12.50
C ALA A 417 -36.00 14.64 -11.53
N LEU A 418 -35.67 13.45 -12.01
CA LEU A 418 -34.91 12.42 -11.25
C LEU A 418 -33.42 12.60 -11.30
N ALA A 419 -32.91 13.53 -12.12
CA ALA A 419 -31.47 13.79 -12.16
C ALA A 419 -30.97 14.25 -10.78
N GLN A 420 -29.87 13.61 -10.33
CA GLN A 420 -29.24 13.92 -9.07
C GLN A 420 -27.78 14.27 -9.30
N ASN A 421 -27.36 15.37 -8.72
CA ASN A 421 -25.95 15.77 -8.72
C ASN A 421 -25.33 15.50 -7.35
N PHE A 422 -24.43 14.53 -7.30
CA PHE A 422 -23.75 14.09 -6.09
C PHE A 422 -22.41 14.81 -5.88
N GLU A 423 -22.13 15.93 -6.54
CA GLU A 423 -20.83 16.63 -6.47
C GLU A 423 -20.48 17.05 -5.02
N ASN A 424 -21.47 17.56 -4.28
CA ASN A 424 -21.24 17.97 -2.89
C ASN A 424 -20.98 16.76 -1.98
N ASP A 425 -21.78 15.70 -2.12
CA ASP A 425 -21.60 14.46 -1.35
C ASP A 425 -20.27 13.80 -1.66
N TYR A 426 -19.90 13.80 -2.95
CA TYR A 426 -18.59 13.31 -3.40
C TYR A 426 -17.44 14.13 -2.82
N SER A 427 -17.52 15.46 -2.88
CA SER A 427 -16.49 16.34 -2.33
C SER A 427 -16.33 16.17 -0.81
N ASP A 428 -17.46 16.04 -0.09
CA ASP A 428 -17.44 15.79 1.36
C ASP A 428 -16.82 14.42 1.69
N LEU A 429 -17.21 13.37 0.95
CA LEU A 429 -16.63 12.03 1.08
C LEU A 429 -15.15 12.03 0.80
N MET A 430 -14.72 12.65 -0.30
CA MET A 430 -13.30 12.76 -0.66
C MET A 430 -12.51 13.55 0.38
N GLY A 431 -13.08 14.60 0.94
CA GLY A 431 -12.50 15.34 2.05
C GLY A 431 -12.33 14.48 3.30
N LYS A 432 -13.31 13.65 3.65
CA LYS A 432 -13.22 12.69 4.76
C LYS A 432 -12.14 11.64 4.52
N ILE A 433 -12.13 11.02 3.35
CA ILE A 433 -11.12 10.01 2.96
C ILE A 433 -9.72 10.62 3.01
N THR A 434 -9.52 11.79 2.38
CA THR A 434 -8.24 12.48 2.37
C THR A 434 -7.72 12.75 3.79
N ARG A 435 -8.58 13.25 4.69
CA ARG A 435 -8.20 13.45 6.09
C ARG A 435 -7.85 12.14 6.80
N ALA A 436 -8.59 11.06 6.53
CA ALA A 436 -8.37 9.75 7.16
C ALA A 436 -7.03 9.12 6.76
N ILE A 437 -6.56 9.35 5.53
CA ILE A 437 -5.32 8.75 5.00
C ILE A 437 -4.11 9.69 5.06
N ALA A 438 -4.32 11.00 5.23
CA ALA A 438 -3.24 12.00 5.16
C ALA A 438 -2.13 11.75 6.20
N ASN A 439 -2.49 11.30 7.40
CA ASN A 439 -1.55 10.99 8.48
C ASN A 439 -2.11 9.88 9.37
N LYS A 440 -2.16 8.65 8.88
CA LYS A 440 -2.64 7.52 9.66
C LYS A 440 -1.50 6.86 10.42
N ARG A 441 -1.66 6.67 11.73
CA ARG A 441 -0.79 5.80 12.53
C ARG A 441 -1.39 4.41 12.65
N GLU A 442 -0.57 3.41 12.37
CA GLU A 442 -0.92 2.00 12.56
C GLU A 442 0.23 1.33 13.31
N GLY A 443 0.08 1.17 14.63
CA GLY A 443 1.20 0.82 15.50
C GLY A 443 2.29 1.89 15.41
N ASP A 444 3.51 1.45 15.11
CA ASP A 444 4.67 2.32 14.95
C ASP A 444 4.82 2.93 13.54
N LEU A 445 3.93 2.62 12.62
CA LEU A 445 3.98 3.12 11.25
C LEU A 445 3.26 4.46 11.13
N LEU A 446 3.90 5.44 10.51
CA LEU A 446 3.24 6.66 10.07
C LEU A 446 3.03 6.56 8.54
N ILE A 447 1.78 6.37 8.16
CA ILE A 447 1.35 6.29 6.77
C ILE A 447 0.86 7.67 6.35
N ARG A 448 1.41 8.19 5.27
CA ARG A 448 0.93 9.41 4.62
C ARG A 448 0.50 9.08 3.22
N ALA A 449 -0.75 9.38 2.88
CA ALA A 449 -1.25 9.20 1.54
C ALA A 449 -2.05 10.43 1.10
N ARG A 450 -2.04 10.70 -0.21
CA ARG A 450 -2.82 11.75 -0.84
C ARG A 450 -3.43 11.20 -2.12
N ILE A 451 -4.68 11.48 -2.33
CA ILE A 451 -5.37 11.22 -3.59
C ILE A 451 -5.23 12.47 -4.44
N ASP A 452 -4.69 12.33 -5.64
CA ASP A 452 -4.48 13.43 -6.58
C ASP A 452 -5.63 13.52 -7.60
N GLU A 453 -6.16 12.36 -8.02
CA GLU A 453 -7.21 12.27 -9.04
C GLU A 453 -8.12 11.06 -8.77
N VAL A 454 -9.43 11.25 -9.02
CA VAL A 454 -10.41 10.16 -9.03
C VAL A 454 -11.26 10.29 -10.28
N THR A 455 -11.37 9.20 -11.04
CA THR A 455 -12.23 9.09 -12.22
C THR A 455 -13.26 8.00 -12.01
N THR A 456 -14.47 8.22 -12.53
CA THR A 456 -15.56 7.26 -12.49
C THR A 456 -15.89 6.78 -13.89
N GLY A 457 -16.20 5.49 -14.03
CA GLY A 457 -16.69 4.93 -15.28
C GLY A 457 -18.21 5.05 -15.42
N LYS A 458 -18.78 4.19 -16.24
CA LYS A 458 -20.24 4.15 -16.47
C LYS A 458 -20.93 3.38 -15.36
N LEU A 459 -21.98 3.97 -14.80
CA LEU A 459 -22.87 3.32 -13.85
C LEU A 459 -23.68 2.22 -14.57
N LYS A 460 -23.81 1.06 -13.93
CA LYS A 460 -24.60 -0.07 -14.44
C LYS A 460 -25.54 -0.55 -13.35
N ALA A 461 -26.78 -0.87 -13.73
CA ALA A 461 -27.73 -1.56 -12.88
C ALA A 461 -27.76 -3.05 -13.24
N ALA A 462 -27.74 -3.91 -12.24
CA ALA A 462 -27.89 -5.35 -12.35
C ALA A 462 -28.86 -5.87 -11.27
N GLY A 463 -29.19 -7.15 -11.29
CA GLY A 463 -30.07 -7.75 -10.28
C GLY A 463 -29.53 -7.63 -8.86
N GLN A 464 -28.20 -7.69 -8.70
CA GLN A 464 -27.52 -7.63 -7.40
C GLN A 464 -27.36 -6.21 -6.83
N GLY A 465 -27.44 -5.16 -7.65
CA GLY A 465 -27.19 -3.79 -7.20
C GLY A 465 -26.73 -2.85 -8.30
N LEU A 466 -26.31 -1.65 -7.90
CA LEU A 466 -25.67 -0.68 -8.77
C LEU A 466 -24.16 -0.87 -8.73
N TYR A 467 -23.53 -0.88 -9.90
CA TYR A 467 -22.09 -1.00 -10.06
C TYR A 467 -21.51 0.26 -10.69
N LEU A 468 -20.53 0.87 -10.02
CA LEU A 468 -19.76 2.00 -10.51
C LEU A 468 -18.26 1.71 -10.42
N PRO A 469 -17.54 1.56 -11.53
CA PRO A 469 -16.08 1.44 -11.49
C PRO A 469 -15.47 2.80 -11.18
N VAL A 470 -14.53 2.82 -10.20
CA VAL A 470 -13.82 4.01 -9.76
C VAL A 470 -12.32 3.74 -9.83
N TRP A 471 -11.57 4.64 -10.44
CA TRP A 471 -10.12 4.63 -10.47
C TRP A 471 -9.60 5.84 -9.71
N GLY A 472 -8.64 5.60 -8.84
CA GLY A 472 -7.95 6.65 -8.10
C GLY A 472 -6.46 6.61 -8.35
N GLN A 473 -5.85 7.79 -8.41
CA GLN A 473 -4.41 7.96 -8.47
C GLN A 473 -3.97 8.89 -7.35
N GLY A 474 -2.76 8.66 -6.84
CA GLY A 474 -2.25 9.44 -5.76
C GLY A 474 -0.82 9.09 -5.39
N THR A 475 -0.42 9.57 -4.24
CA THR A 475 0.90 9.31 -3.67
C THR A 475 0.76 8.76 -2.25
N ALA A 476 1.68 7.88 -1.88
CA ALA A 476 1.75 7.37 -0.51
C ALA A 476 3.21 7.19 -0.06
N SER A 477 3.43 7.31 1.24
CA SER A 477 4.72 7.03 1.88
C SER A 477 4.50 6.45 3.27
N ILE A 478 5.45 5.65 3.73
CA ILE A 478 5.47 5.07 5.07
C ILE A 478 6.75 5.51 5.76
N THR A 479 6.63 5.99 6.99
CA THR A 479 7.77 6.33 7.84
C THR A 479 7.75 5.44 9.07
N LEU A 480 8.87 4.75 9.30
CA LEU A 480 9.13 4.04 10.54
C LEU A 480 9.70 5.04 11.56
N PRO A 481 9.22 5.07 12.81
CA PRO A 481 9.87 5.86 13.84
C PRO A 481 11.28 5.36 14.07
N SER A 482 12.13 6.22 14.57
CA SER A 482 13.44 5.79 15.09
C SER A 482 13.20 4.89 16.29
N PRO A 483 13.82 3.72 16.37
CA PRO A 483 13.83 2.89 17.56
C PRO A 483 14.46 3.63 18.75
#